data_4394db4d7a7da0a1a556a5c6d543c13f
#
_entry.id   4394db4d7a7da0a1a556a5c6d543c13f
#
_cell.length_a   1.000
_cell.length_b   1.000
_cell.length_c   1.000
_cell.angle_alpha   90.00
_cell.angle_beta   90.00
_cell.angle_gamma   90.00
#
_symmetry.space_group_name_H-M   'P 1'
#
loop_
_entity.id
_entity.type
_entity.pdbx_description
1 polymer ?
#
loop_
_entity_poly.entity_id
_entity_poly.type
_entity_poly.pdbx_seq_one_letter_code
_entity_poly.pdbx_strand_id
1 'polypeptide(L)'
;MYKRLLSSVLIIMLLLSAWSPISVQASDGINDIRGHWAEEDLNKWMEKGILVGYQDGTIRPDNNITRAEFVTLINKVFGLYELSREQFADVEDSKWYSREILKARAAGYIAGYGSNVFKPDNYITRQEAVVIIAKVFELQSG
;
A
#
# COMPACT_ATOMS: atom_id res chain seq x y z
N MET A 1 1.13 -51.85 34.84
CA MET A 1 1.29 -51.40 33.44
C MET A 1 0.19 -50.41 33.01
N TYR A 2 -1.07 -50.65 33.36
CA TYR A 2 -2.21 -49.79 33.00
C TYR A 2 -2.19 -48.35 33.52
N LYS A 3 -1.65 -48.09 34.71
CA LYS A 3 -1.60 -46.74 35.31
C LYS A 3 -0.73 -45.76 34.55
N ARG A 4 0.32 -46.24 33.86
CA ARG A 4 1.23 -45.37 33.06
C ARG A 4 0.65 -45.03 31.70
N LEU A 5 -0.17 -45.94 31.12
CA LEU A 5 -0.87 -45.67 29.85
C LEU A 5 -2.01 -44.67 30.00
N LEU A 6 -2.78 -44.77 31.13
CA LEU A 6 -3.85 -43.80 31.43
C LEU A 6 -3.31 -42.38 31.63
N SER A 7 -2.13 -42.24 32.29
CA SER A 7 -1.48 -40.93 32.50
C SER A 7 -1.04 -40.30 31.16
N SER A 8 -0.50 -41.08 30.23
CA SER A 8 -0.05 -40.60 28.93
C SER A 8 -1.22 -40.18 28.02
N VAL A 9 -2.34 -40.88 28.06
CA VAL A 9 -3.55 -40.54 27.29
C VAL A 9 -4.19 -39.25 27.82
N LEU A 10 -4.17 -39.03 29.15
CA LEU A 10 -4.72 -37.81 29.75
C LEU A 10 -3.90 -36.57 29.39
N ILE A 11 -2.57 -36.70 29.31
CA ILE A 11 -1.67 -35.61 28.92
C ILE A 11 -1.86 -35.25 27.44
N ILE A 12 -2.04 -36.23 26.57
CA ILE A 12 -2.30 -36.00 25.13
C ILE A 12 -3.66 -35.33 24.94
N MET A 13 -4.68 -35.70 25.71
CA MET A 13 -6.00 -35.05 25.65
C MET A 13 -5.98 -33.59 26.13
N LEU A 14 -5.16 -33.27 27.14
CA LEU A 14 -4.96 -31.91 27.62
C LEU A 14 -4.20 -31.01 26.63
N LEU A 15 -3.29 -31.58 25.85
CA LEU A 15 -2.56 -30.83 24.81
C LEU A 15 -3.40 -30.55 23.56
N LEU A 16 -4.42 -31.36 23.27
CA LEU A 16 -5.33 -31.14 22.15
C LEU A 16 -6.40 -30.06 22.44
N SER A 17 -6.69 -29.76 23.71
CA SER A 17 -7.66 -28.73 24.08
C SER A 17 -7.11 -27.30 24.03
N ALA A 18 -5.78 -27.12 23.84
CA ALA A 18 -5.15 -25.82 23.76
C ALA A 18 -5.11 -25.23 22.34
N TRP A 19 -5.59 -25.99 21.34
CA TRP A 19 -5.69 -25.47 19.97
C TRP A 19 -7.07 -24.83 19.78
N SER A 20 -7.27 -23.70 20.46
CA SER A 20 -8.35 -22.79 20.08
C SER A 20 -8.04 -22.33 18.66
N PRO A 21 -8.92 -22.53 17.68
CA PRO A 21 -8.73 -21.87 16.39
C PRO A 21 -8.67 -20.37 16.70
N ILE A 22 -7.57 -19.73 16.35
CA ILE A 22 -7.52 -18.27 16.28
C ILE A 22 -8.61 -17.95 15.26
N SER A 23 -9.76 -17.51 15.74
CA SER A 23 -10.74 -16.86 14.89
C SER A 23 -10.02 -15.59 14.40
N VAL A 24 -9.40 -15.71 13.22
CA VAL A 24 -9.12 -14.53 12.41
C VAL A 24 -10.51 -13.98 12.15
N GLN A 25 -10.93 -13.02 12.98
CA GLN A 25 -12.02 -12.15 12.62
C GLN A 25 -11.59 -11.57 11.27
N ALA A 26 -12.25 -12.05 10.21
CA ALA A 26 -12.25 -11.32 8.96
C ALA A 26 -12.61 -9.90 9.37
N SER A 27 -11.66 -8.97 9.24
CA SER A 27 -11.94 -7.56 9.40
C SER A 27 -13.18 -7.32 8.55
N ASP A 28 -14.26 -6.87 9.17
CA ASP A 28 -15.41 -6.36 8.42
C ASP A 28 -14.80 -5.49 7.33
N GLY A 29 -14.96 -5.95 6.08
CA GLY A 29 -14.21 -5.40 4.96
C GLY A 29 -14.32 -3.88 4.95
N ILE A 30 -13.32 -3.25 4.41
CA ILE A 30 -13.18 -1.79 4.31
C ILE A 30 -14.56 -1.13 4.22
N ASN A 31 -14.98 -0.51 5.32
CA ASN A 31 -16.40 -0.12 5.51
C ASN A 31 -16.63 1.35 5.12
N ASP A 32 -15.56 2.14 4.96
CA ASP A 32 -15.63 3.57 4.68
C ASP A 32 -15.87 3.91 3.21
N ILE A 33 -15.89 2.90 2.33
CA ILE A 33 -16.24 3.07 0.92
C ILE A 33 -17.67 2.61 0.62
N ARG A 34 -18.35 1.97 1.57
CA ARG A 34 -19.69 1.41 1.37
C ARG A 34 -20.72 2.53 1.11
N GLY A 35 -21.39 2.45 -0.04
CA GLY A 35 -22.32 3.48 -0.50
C GLY A 35 -21.65 4.75 -1.06
N HIS A 36 -20.32 4.77 -1.13
CA HIS A 36 -19.60 5.86 -1.78
C HIS A 36 -19.75 5.77 -3.30
N TRP A 37 -19.87 6.91 -3.99
CA TRP A 37 -20.06 6.95 -5.45
C TRP A 37 -18.97 6.21 -6.25
N ALA A 38 -17.76 6.11 -5.71
CA ALA A 38 -16.62 5.41 -6.32
C ALA A 38 -16.44 3.98 -5.79
N GLU A 39 -17.35 3.42 -5.00
CA GLU A 39 -17.22 2.12 -4.35
C GLU A 39 -16.81 1.01 -5.33
N GLU A 40 -17.46 0.93 -6.48
CA GLU A 40 -17.20 -0.10 -7.49
C GLU A 40 -15.76 0.00 -8.04
N ASP A 41 -15.31 1.20 -8.37
CA ASP A 41 -13.95 1.40 -8.91
C ASP A 41 -12.88 1.19 -7.85
N LEU A 42 -13.11 1.63 -6.61
CA LEU A 42 -12.20 1.40 -5.50
C LEU A 42 -12.04 -0.10 -5.21
N ASN A 43 -13.13 -0.86 -5.21
CA ASN A 43 -13.10 -2.32 -5.07
C ASN A 43 -12.28 -2.97 -6.18
N LYS A 44 -12.48 -2.61 -7.44
CA LYS A 44 -11.70 -3.11 -8.58
C LYS A 44 -10.18 -2.83 -8.43
N TRP A 45 -9.84 -1.65 -7.91
CA TRP A 45 -8.44 -1.28 -7.70
C TRP A 45 -7.81 -2.05 -6.55
N MET A 46 -8.58 -2.33 -5.49
CA MET A 46 -8.15 -3.18 -4.39
C MET A 46 -7.94 -4.63 -4.84
N GLU A 47 -8.87 -5.20 -5.60
CA GLU A 47 -8.75 -6.55 -6.18
C GLU A 47 -7.50 -6.71 -7.06
N LYS A 48 -7.13 -5.66 -7.79
CA LYS A 48 -5.91 -5.60 -8.60
C LYS A 48 -4.64 -5.33 -7.79
N GLY A 49 -4.73 -5.10 -6.47
CA GLY A 49 -3.60 -4.74 -5.62
C GLY A 49 -3.00 -3.35 -5.90
N ILE A 50 -3.68 -2.53 -6.70
CA ILE A 50 -3.25 -1.15 -6.99
C ILE A 50 -3.48 -0.28 -5.76
N LEU A 51 -4.69 -0.33 -5.20
CA LEU A 51 -5.07 0.38 -3.98
C LEU A 51 -4.92 -0.55 -2.77
N VAL A 52 -4.24 -0.06 -1.75
CA VAL A 52 -4.09 -0.74 -0.46
C VAL A 52 -4.53 0.26 0.61
N GLY A 53 -5.43 -0.15 1.49
CA GLY A 53 -5.92 0.69 2.57
C GLY A 53 -4.85 1.01 3.62
N TYR A 54 -5.21 1.88 4.54
CA TYR A 54 -4.39 2.22 5.70
C TYR A 54 -4.35 1.06 6.71
N GLN A 55 -3.42 1.13 7.66
CA GLN A 55 -3.24 0.08 8.69
C GLN A 55 -4.48 -0.13 9.56
N ASP A 56 -5.34 0.87 9.67
CA ASP A 56 -6.62 0.81 10.38
C ASP A 56 -7.75 0.18 9.56
N GLY A 57 -7.47 -0.29 8.34
CA GLY A 57 -8.43 -0.92 7.44
C GLY A 57 -9.31 0.06 6.66
N THR A 58 -9.02 1.36 6.67
CA THR A 58 -9.77 2.38 5.91
C THR A 58 -9.14 2.67 4.55
N ILE A 59 -9.91 3.21 3.62
CA ILE A 59 -9.45 3.72 2.30
C ILE A 59 -9.44 5.24 2.27
N ARG A 60 -10.35 5.89 3.01
CA ARG A 60 -10.50 7.35 3.12
C ARG A 60 -10.70 8.03 1.77
N PRO A 61 -11.74 7.65 1.01
CA PRO A 61 -11.90 8.05 -0.38
C PRO A 61 -12.05 9.57 -0.58
N ASP A 62 -12.57 10.29 0.41
CA ASP A 62 -12.77 11.74 0.35
C ASP A 62 -11.59 12.56 0.86
N ASN A 63 -10.54 11.90 1.37
CA ASN A 63 -9.38 12.61 1.88
C ASN A 63 -8.45 13.09 0.75
N ASN A 64 -7.73 14.17 1.05
CA ASN A 64 -6.62 14.57 0.19
C ASN A 64 -5.53 13.50 0.19
N ILE A 65 -4.96 13.24 -0.97
CA ILE A 65 -3.86 12.30 -1.15
C ILE A 65 -2.51 13.03 -1.10
N THR A 66 -1.52 12.41 -0.46
CA THR A 66 -0.16 12.94 -0.45
C THR A 66 0.55 12.68 -1.78
N ARG A 67 1.63 13.41 -2.03
CA ARG A 67 2.45 13.23 -3.23
C ARG A 67 3.08 11.83 -3.27
N ALA A 68 3.51 11.30 -2.12
CA ALA A 68 4.06 9.95 -2.01
C ALA A 68 3.01 8.88 -2.32
N GLU A 69 1.79 9.01 -1.78
CA GLU A 69 0.69 8.10 -2.07
C GLU A 69 0.32 8.12 -3.56
N PHE A 70 0.24 9.32 -4.15
CA PHE A 70 -0.10 9.48 -5.57
C PHE A 70 0.92 8.79 -6.49
N VAL A 71 2.22 9.01 -6.30
CA VAL A 71 3.25 8.35 -7.13
C VAL A 71 3.26 6.83 -6.93
N THR A 72 2.92 6.36 -5.72
CA THR A 72 2.79 4.93 -5.45
C THR A 72 1.67 4.30 -6.27
N LEU A 73 0.51 4.96 -6.37
CA LEU A 73 -0.58 4.50 -7.23
C LEU A 73 -0.17 4.50 -8.70
N ILE A 74 0.48 5.55 -9.19
CA ILE A 74 0.99 5.63 -10.57
C ILE A 74 1.94 4.49 -10.85
N ASN A 75 2.94 4.25 -10.00
CA ASN A 75 3.90 3.15 -10.19
C ASN A 75 3.20 1.79 -10.32
N LYS A 76 2.19 1.53 -9.48
CA LYS A 76 1.43 0.27 -9.51
C LYS A 76 0.58 0.13 -10.77
N VAL A 77 -0.11 1.20 -11.18
CA VAL A 77 -0.94 1.21 -12.39
C VAL A 77 -0.11 0.90 -13.63
N PHE A 78 1.08 1.48 -13.74
CA PHE A 78 1.96 1.36 -14.92
C PHE A 78 3.04 0.28 -14.76
N GLY A 79 3.07 -0.45 -13.64
CA GLY A 79 4.03 -1.55 -13.42
C GLY A 79 5.48 -1.08 -13.37
N LEU A 80 5.76 0.11 -12.85
CA LEU A 80 7.10 0.68 -12.81
C LEU A 80 7.91 0.05 -11.66
N TYR A 81 9.12 -0.44 -11.93
CA TYR A 81 9.94 -1.18 -10.97
C TYR A 81 11.41 -0.74 -10.91
N GLU A 82 11.93 -0.07 -11.94
CA GLU A 82 13.31 0.41 -11.98
C GLU A 82 13.55 1.47 -10.91
N LEU A 83 14.75 1.46 -10.29
CA LEU A 83 15.11 2.38 -9.22
C LEU A 83 16.18 3.37 -9.70
N SER A 84 15.95 4.65 -9.42
CA SER A 84 16.97 5.69 -9.59
C SER A 84 18.13 5.46 -8.61
N ARG A 85 19.35 5.79 -9.04
CA ARG A 85 20.52 5.87 -8.16
C ARG A 85 20.58 7.17 -7.38
N GLU A 86 19.85 8.18 -7.81
CA GLU A 86 19.77 9.48 -7.18
C GLU A 86 18.51 9.58 -6.32
N GLN A 87 18.62 10.15 -5.14
CA GLN A 87 17.54 10.35 -4.19
C GLN A 87 17.28 11.84 -3.98
N PHE A 88 16.06 12.17 -3.58
CA PHE A 88 15.72 13.51 -3.13
C PHE A 88 16.23 13.73 -1.69
N ALA A 89 16.67 14.95 -1.38
CA ALA A 89 17.28 15.29 -0.11
C ALA A 89 16.35 15.13 1.11
N ASP A 90 15.04 15.23 0.87
CA ASP A 90 13.99 15.12 1.88
C ASP A 90 13.30 13.75 1.94
N VAL A 91 13.87 12.75 1.27
CA VAL A 91 13.34 11.37 1.25
C VAL A 91 14.30 10.45 1.97
N GLU A 92 13.95 10.05 3.20
CA GLU A 92 14.74 9.10 3.99
C GLU A 92 14.53 7.66 3.52
N ASP A 93 15.58 6.85 3.49
CA ASP A 93 15.55 5.43 3.07
C ASP A 93 14.59 4.58 3.92
N SER A 94 14.44 4.93 5.19
CA SER A 94 13.59 4.23 6.17
C SER A 94 12.09 4.40 5.92
N LYS A 95 11.69 5.37 5.12
CA LYS A 95 10.28 5.68 4.86
C LYS A 95 9.67 4.69 3.87
N TRP A 96 8.43 4.31 4.10
CA TRP A 96 7.69 3.36 3.28
C TRP A 96 7.63 3.75 1.80
N TYR A 97 7.61 5.05 1.52
CA TYR A 97 7.51 5.61 0.17
C TYR A 97 8.86 5.78 -0.54
N SER A 98 10.00 5.57 0.15
CA SER A 98 11.33 5.84 -0.42
C SER A 98 11.53 5.13 -1.76
N ARG A 99 11.29 3.82 -1.80
CA ARG A 99 11.44 3.03 -3.02
C ARG A 99 10.46 3.46 -4.12
N GLU A 100 9.26 3.87 -3.77
CA GLU A 100 8.26 4.31 -4.74
C GLU A 100 8.66 5.63 -5.40
N ILE A 101 9.24 6.56 -4.63
CA ILE A 101 9.77 7.82 -5.16
C ILE A 101 10.98 7.57 -6.06
N LEU A 102 11.86 6.62 -5.72
CA LEU A 102 12.97 6.21 -6.58
C LEU A 102 12.51 5.61 -7.90
N LYS A 103 11.43 4.82 -7.91
CA LYS A 103 10.81 4.31 -9.16
C LYS A 103 10.29 5.44 -10.03
N ALA A 104 9.54 6.37 -9.43
CA ALA A 104 9.00 7.52 -10.13
C ALA A 104 10.09 8.42 -10.73
N ARG A 105 11.21 8.56 -10.02
CA ARG A 105 12.39 9.30 -10.50
C ARG A 105 13.10 8.58 -11.63
N ALA A 106 13.30 7.26 -11.52
CA ALA A 106 13.89 6.45 -12.57
C ALA A 106 13.07 6.50 -13.87
N ALA A 107 11.75 6.46 -13.74
CA ALA A 107 10.84 6.59 -14.88
C ALA A 107 10.78 8.03 -15.45
N GLY A 108 11.33 9.03 -14.77
CA GLY A 108 11.48 10.40 -15.29
C GLY A 108 10.20 11.26 -15.24
N TYR A 109 9.09 10.76 -14.71
CA TYR A 109 7.84 11.54 -14.68
C TYR A 109 7.74 12.51 -13.51
N ILE A 110 8.67 12.44 -12.54
CA ILE A 110 8.80 13.42 -11.45
C ILE A 110 10.16 14.10 -11.52
N ALA A 111 10.19 15.40 -11.27
CA ALA A 111 11.42 16.20 -11.19
C ALA A 111 11.67 16.78 -9.80
N GLY A 112 10.70 16.73 -8.91
CA GLY A 112 10.72 17.41 -7.62
C GLY A 112 10.62 18.94 -7.75
N TYR A 113 10.99 19.59 -6.67
CA TYR A 113 11.10 21.05 -6.60
C TYR A 113 12.58 21.49 -6.63
N GLY A 114 12.84 22.76 -6.67
CA GLY A 114 14.19 23.28 -6.53
C GLY A 114 14.93 22.71 -5.33
N SER A 115 16.28 22.69 -5.37
CA SER A 115 17.13 22.13 -4.31
C SER A 115 17.00 20.62 -4.06
N ASN A 116 16.63 19.85 -5.10
CA ASN A 116 16.51 18.40 -5.02
C ASN A 116 15.53 17.89 -3.93
N VAL A 117 14.38 18.56 -3.80
CA VAL A 117 13.34 18.28 -2.79
C VAL A 117 12.08 17.72 -3.46
N PHE A 118 11.45 16.69 -2.89
CA PHE A 118 10.23 16.06 -3.42
C PHE A 118 8.96 16.46 -2.66
N LYS A 119 9.05 16.69 -1.35
CA LYS A 119 7.93 16.96 -0.42
C LYS A 119 6.91 15.82 -0.38
N PRO A 120 7.32 14.60 0.06
CA PRO A 120 6.50 13.40 -0.01
C PRO A 120 5.18 13.51 0.75
N ASP A 121 5.18 14.14 1.92
CA ASP A 121 4.03 14.22 2.82
C ASP A 121 3.08 15.39 2.51
N ASN A 122 3.44 16.26 1.55
CA ASN A 122 2.54 17.32 1.11
C ASN A 122 1.40 16.73 0.27
N TYR A 123 0.21 17.30 0.38
CA TYR A 123 -0.89 16.97 -0.51
C TYR A 123 -0.56 17.39 -1.94
N ILE A 124 -0.90 16.51 -2.89
CA ILE A 124 -0.71 16.83 -4.30
C ILE A 124 -1.81 17.77 -4.78
N THR A 125 -1.43 18.78 -5.54
CA THR A 125 -2.39 19.67 -6.18
C THR A 125 -2.94 19.03 -7.46
N ARG A 126 -4.14 19.44 -7.89
CA ARG A 126 -4.72 18.99 -9.17
C ARG A 126 -3.75 19.27 -10.35
N GLN A 127 -3.09 20.41 -10.35
CA GLN A 127 -2.15 20.80 -11.39
C GLN A 127 -0.95 19.85 -11.45
N GLU A 128 -0.36 19.52 -10.31
CA GLU A 128 0.76 18.57 -10.23
C GLU A 128 0.34 17.15 -10.66
N ALA A 129 -0.84 16.70 -10.24
CA ALA A 129 -1.37 15.41 -10.64
C ALA A 129 -1.54 15.32 -12.17
N VAL A 130 -2.11 16.35 -12.82
CA VAL A 130 -2.28 16.39 -14.27
C VAL A 130 -0.93 16.35 -14.99
N VAL A 131 0.08 17.10 -14.51
CA VAL A 131 1.43 17.10 -15.10
C VAL A 131 2.08 15.71 -14.99
N ILE A 132 1.95 15.06 -13.85
CA ILE A 132 2.47 13.69 -13.64
C ILE A 132 1.78 12.71 -14.59
N ILE A 133 0.45 12.73 -14.66
CA ILE A 133 -0.33 11.85 -15.52
C ILE A 133 0.08 12.05 -17.00
N ALA A 134 0.16 13.30 -17.47
CA ALA A 134 0.56 13.59 -18.84
C ALA A 134 1.93 12.99 -19.17
N LYS A 135 2.93 13.20 -18.30
CA LYS A 135 4.28 12.64 -18.50
C LYS A 135 4.30 11.12 -18.54
N VAL A 136 3.53 10.45 -17.68
CA VAL A 136 3.47 8.98 -17.67
C VAL A 136 2.86 8.45 -18.97
N PHE A 137 1.83 9.09 -19.48
CA PHE A 137 1.24 8.71 -20.78
C PHE A 137 2.21 8.96 -21.96
N GLU A 138 2.98 10.03 -21.94
CA GLU A 138 4.05 10.25 -22.93
C GLU A 138 5.09 9.12 -22.93
N LEU A 139 5.49 8.61 -21.75
CA LEU A 139 6.41 7.49 -21.61
C LEU A 139 5.88 6.17 -22.18
N GLN A 140 4.57 5.98 -22.22
CA GLN A 140 3.94 4.76 -22.75
C GLN A 140 3.68 4.82 -24.26
N SER A 141 3.75 6.00 -24.86
CA SER A 141 3.46 6.22 -26.29
C SER A 141 4.71 6.20 -27.19
N GLY A 142 5.91 6.16 -26.62
CA GLY A 142 7.21 6.07 -27.31
C GLY A 142 7.80 4.68 -27.29
#